data_d8d3eb72617837e174e63cb2a88634a7
#
_entry.id   d8d3eb72617837e174e63cb2a88634a7
#
_cell.length_a   1.000
_cell.length_b   1.000
_cell.length_c   1.000
_cell.angle_alpha   90.00
_cell.angle_beta   90.00
_cell.angle_gamma   90.00
#
_symmetry.space_group_name_H-M   'P 1'
#
loop_
_entity.id
_entity.type
_entity.pdbx_description
1 polymer ?
#
loop_
_entity_poly.entity_id
_entity_poly.type
_entity_poly.pdbx_seq_one_letter_code
_entity_poly.pdbx_strand_id
1 'polypeptide(L)'
;MPLSLRSSGSKEYLQLGAFTLFCFLAFTYNLSEVPPYHADENFYVTSSRNMINSGDYITPVYNDKKRFAKPIIFYWMVTASYKMFGVNLFSARLVSSFFGSLCIPIVFIIARRLFDRKVAIISTLMLPGCYLHFQISRWAITDMALNFFILSSFYFFVRGFLSKINKNISYYFAYICMGIGFMIKGP
;
A
#
# COMPACT_ATOMS: atom_id res chain seq x y z
N MET A 1 31.33 -1.03 12.11
CA MET A 1 31.47 -2.27 11.34
C MET A 1 30.71 -2.06 10.03
N PRO A 2 31.34 -2.00 8.86
CA PRO A 2 30.62 -1.82 7.61
C PRO A 2 29.88 -3.14 7.32
N LEU A 3 28.55 -3.11 7.41
CA LEU A 3 27.70 -4.19 6.91
C LEU A 3 27.88 -4.22 5.39
N SER A 4 28.82 -5.03 4.91
CA SER A 4 28.93 -5.37 3.52
C SER A 4 27.57 -5.96 3.11
N LEU A 5 26.92 -5.33 2.15
CA LEU A 5 25.80 -5.92 1.41
C LEU A 5 26.37 -7.16 0.70
N ARG A 6 26.41 -8.28 1.41
CA ARG A 6 26.71 -9.57 0.83
C ARG A 6 25.66 -9.77 -0.26
N SER A 7 26.08 -9.93 -1.50
CA SER A 7 25.23 -10.07 -2.66
C SER A 7 24.15 -11.12 -2.36
N SER A 8 22.97 -10.65 -2.05
CA SER A 8 21.80 -11.53 -1.98
C SER A 8 21.59 -11.99 -3.42
N GLY A 9 21.77 -13.29 -3.67
CA GLY A 9 21.76 -13.80 -5.02
C GLY A 9 20.43 -13.50 -5.71
N SER A 10 20.44 -13.32 -7.03
CA SER A 10 19.24 -13.06 -7.85
C SER A 10 18.06 -13.99 -7.52
N LYS A 11 18.35 -15.22 -7.05
CA LYS A 11 17.37 -16.21 -6.58
C LYS A 11 16.54 -15.73 -5.38
N GLU A 12 17.12 -15.01 -4.43
CA GLU A 12 16.41 -14.52 -3.23
C GLU A 12 15.38 -13.44 -3.60
N TYR A 13 15.74 -12.52 -4.48
CA TYR A 13 14.79 -11.51 -4.97
C TYR A 13 13.70 -12.11 -5.85
N LEU A 14 14.02 -13.15 -6.64
CA LEU A 14 13.03 -13.88 -7.41
C LEU A 14 12.02 -14.60 -6.48
N GLN A 15 12.51 -15.24 -5.41
CA GLN A 15 11.66 -15.88 -4.41
C GLN A 15 10.77 -14.86 -3.68
N LEU A 16 11.33 -13.69 -3.32
CA LEU A 16 10.58 -12.60 -2.72
C LEU A 16 9.48 -12.10 -3.67
N GLY A 17 9.80 -11.90 -4.95
CA GLY A 17 8.81 -11.51 -5.97
C GLY A 17 7.70 -12.54 -6.13
N ALA A 18 8.05 -13.83 -6.22
CA ALA A 18 7.08 -14.92 -6.31
C ALA A 18 6.18 -14.98 -5.07
N PHE A 19 6.75 -14.82 -3.87
CA PHE A 19 5.97 -14.79 -2.63
C PHE A 19 5.06 -13.56 -2.54
N THR A 20 5.54 -12.39 -2.96
CA THR A 20 4.71 -11.17 -3.04
C THR A 20 3.54 -11.35 -4.00
N LEU A 21 3.78 -11.95 -5.18
CA LEU A 21 2.72 -12.27 -6.14
C LEU A 21 1.72 -13.28 -5.56
N PHE A 22 2.19 -14.31 -4.90
CA PHE A 22 1.33 -15.28 -4.21
C PHE A 22 0.42 -14.60 -3.18
N CYS A 23 0.99 -13.71 -2.35
CA CYS A 23 0.21 -12.96 -1.36
C CYS A 23 -0.79 -12.00 -2.03
N PHE A 24 -0.41 -11.35 -3.13
CA PHE A 24 -1.33 -10.53 -3.91
C PHE A 24 -2.52 -11.33 -4.42
N LEU A 25 -2.27 -12.50 -5.01
CA LEU A 25 -3.34 -13.40 -5.46
C LEU A 25 -4.22 -13.89 -4.30
N ALA A 26 -3.62 -14.20 -3.15
CA ALA A 26 -4.37 -14.58 -1.95
C ALA A 26 -5.24 -13.42 -1.43
N PHE A 27 -4.74 -12.18 -1.43
CA PHE A 27 -5.51 -11.02 -1.02
C PHE A 27 -6.63 -10.69 -1.99
N THR A 28 -6.45 -10.96 -3.29
CA THR A 28 -7.46 -10.70 -4.32
C THR A 28 -8.47 -11.83 -4.50
N TYR A 29 -8.22 -12.99 -3.90
CA TYR A 29 -9.12 -14.13 -4.00
C TYR A 29 -10.50 -13.80 -3.42
N ASN A 30 -11.53 -14.00 -4.23
CA ASN A 30 -12.94 -13.84 -3.85
C ASN A 30 -13.32 -12.46 -3.26
N LEU A 31 -12.69 -11.37 -3.76
CA LEU A 31 -12.95 -10.00 -3.27
C LEU A 31 -14.38 -9.51 -3.56
N SER A 32 -15.01 -9.97 -4.63
CA SER A 32 -16.34 -9.53 -5.05
C SER A 32 -17.47 -10.12 -4.21
N GLU A 33 -17.27 -11.31 -3.66
CA GLU A 33 -18.31 -12.08 -2.98
C GLU A 33 -18.63 -11.59 -1.56
N VAL A 34 -17.63 -10.98 -0.91
CA VAL A 34 -17.78 -10.48 0.45
C VAL A 34 -18.48 -9.12 0.40
N PRO A 35 -19.68 -8.96 1.01
CA PRO A 35 -20.35 -7.66 1.06
C PRO A 35 -19.48 -6.59 1.70
N PRO A 36 -19.69 -5.30 1.40
CA PRO A 36 -19.01 -4.22 2.10
C PRO A 36 -19.29 -4.29 3.60
N TYR A 37 -18.27 -4.60 4.38
CA TYR A 37 -18.40 -4.81 5.84
C TYR A 37 -18.13 -3.53 6.63
N HIS A 38 -17.25 -2.68 6.11
CA HIS A 38 -16.81 -1.47 6.80
C HIS A 38 -17.56 -0.23 6.28
N ALA A 39 -18.09 0.60 7.18
CA ALA A 39 -18.81 1.82 6.80
C ALA A 39 -17.95 2.74 5.91
N ASP A 40 -16.65 2.85 6.23
CA ASP A 40 -15.71 3.68 5.45
C ASP A 40 -15.53 3.16 4.01
N GLU A 41 -15.61 1.86 3.76
CA GLU A 41 -15.50 1.28 2.43
C GLU A 41 -16.59 1.82 1.50
N ASN A 42 -17.84 1.91 1.97
CA ASN A 42 -18.94 2.43 1.20
C ASN A 42 -18.71 3.89 0.78
N PHE A 43 -18.07 4.68 1.61
CA PHE A 43 -17.77 6.06 1.28
C PHE A 43 -16.80 6.15 0.09
N TYR A 44 -15.72 5.36 0.09
CA TYR A 44 -14.76 5.41 -1.01
C TYR A 44 -15.32 4.81 -2.30
N VAL A 45 -15.99 3.66 -2.20
CA VAL A 45 -16.61 2.97 -3.35
C VAL A 45 -17.63 3.88 -4.05
N THR A 46 -18.57 4.45 -3.29
CA THR A 46 -19.64 5.28 -3.84
C THR A 46 -19.12 6.62 -4.35
N SER A 47 -18.27 7.32 -3.58
CA SER A 47 -17.76 8.61 -4.03
C SER A 47 -16.89 8.49 -5.27
N SER A 48 -16.02 7.47 -5.37
CA SER A 48 -15.21 7.25 -6.57
C SER A 48 -16.05 6.87 -7.78
N ARG A 49 -17.17 6.15 -7.61
CA ARG A 49 -18.16 5.91 -8.67
C ARG A 49 -18.81 7.22 -9.12
N ASN A 50 -19.22 8.06 -8.18
CA ASN A 50 -19.84 9.35 -8.50
C ASN A 50 -18.87 10.29 -9.23
N MET A 51 -17.58 10.27 -8.90
CA MET A 51 -16.54 11.01 -9.64
C MET A 51 -16.46 10.58 -11.11
N ILE A 52 -16.57 9.29 -11.41
CA ILE A 52 -16.59 8.81 -12.81
C ILE A 52 -17.85 9.28 -13.53
N ASN A 53 -19.00 9.17 -12.88
CA ASN A 53 -20.28 9.49 -13.49
C ASN A 53 -20.45 11.01 -13.76
N SER A 54 -19.94 11.85 -12.84
CA SER A 54 -20.04 13.31 -12.96
C SER A 54 -18.91 13.94 -13.77
N GLY A 55 -17.77 13.25 -13.92
CA GLY A 55 -16.53 13.84 -14.49
C GLY A 55 -15.83 14.81 -13.55
N ASP A 56 -16.33 15.04 -12.33
CA ASP A 56 -15.66 15.85 -11.30
C ASP A 56 -14.76 14.96 -10.44
N TYR A 57 -13.46 15.04 -10.68
CA TYR A 57 -12.42 14.27 -9.94
C TYR A 57 -11.87 15.02 -8.73
N ILE A 58 -12.40 16.20 -8.40
CA ILE A 58 -11.91 17.05 -7.29
C ILE A 58 -12.84 16.97 -6.09
N THR A 59 -14.16 16.92 -6.33
CA THR A 59 -15.16 16.97 -5.27
C THR A 59 -15.78 15.59 -5.02
N PRO A 60 -15.37 14.85 -3.98
CA PRO A 60 -16.03 13.60 -3.62
C PRO A 60 -17.48 13.88 -3.17
N VAL A 61 -18.45 13.14 -3.74
CA VAL A 61 -19.86 13.24 -3.38
C VAL A 61 -20.36 11.88 -2.87
N TYR A 62 -21.05 11.90 -1.71
CA TYR A 62 -21.68 10.75 -1.11
C TYR A 62 -23.13 11.12 -0.68
N ASN A 63 -24.13 10.39 -1.15
CA ASN A 63 -25.56 10.68 -0.89
C ASN A 63 -25.90 12.15 -1.16
N ASP A 64 -25.53 12.64 -2.34
CA ASP A 64 -25.75 14.01 -2.84
C ASP A 64 -25.11 15.14 -2.01
N LYS A 65 -24.25 14.78 -1.05
CA LYS A 65 -23.52 15.73 -0.24
C LYS A 65 -22.01 15.67 -0.53
N LYS A 66 -21.38 16.84 -0.60
CA LYS A 66 -19.92 16.95 -0.72
C LYS A 66 -19.24 16.35 0.51
N ARG A 67 -18.23 15.50 0.29
CA ARG A 67 -17.53 14.79 1.36
C ARG A 67 -16.04 15.14 1.38
N PHE A 68 -15.67 16.09 2.20
CA PHE A 68 -14.26 16.48 2.41
C PHE A 68 -13.64 15.86 3.69
N ALA A 69 -14.18 14.75 4.17
CA ALA A 69 -13.74 14.11 5.41
C ALA A 69 -12.35 13.46 5.32
N LYS A 70 -11.87 13.19 4.11
CA LYS A 70 -10.54 12.60 3.85
C LYS A 70 -9.93 13.22 2.61
N PRO A 71 -8.58 13.28 2.54
CA PRO A 71 -7.88 13.78 1.36
C PRO A 71 -8.15 12.95 0.10
N ILE A 72 -7.87 13.53 -1.07
CA ILE A 72 -8.39 13.08 -2.36
C ILE A 72 -7.65 11.87 -2.97
N ILE A 73 -6.38 11.63 -2.59
CA ILE A 73 -5.51 10.68 -3.31
C ILE A 73 -6.09 9.27 -3.36
N PHE A 74 -6.68 8.78 -2.26
CA PHE A 74 -7.23 7.43 -2.25
C PHE A 74 -8.44 7.30 -3.19
N TYR A 75 -9.29 8.33 -3.28
CA TYR A 75 -10.40 8.34 -4.26
C TYR A 75 -9.86 8.27 -5.70
N TRP A 76 -8.77 8.98 -6.00
CA TRP A 76 -8.12 8.89 -7.32
C TRP A 76 -7.56 7.51 -7.62
N MET A 77 -6.97 6.84 -6.63
CA MET A 77 -6.48 5.46 -6.79
C MET A 77 -7.62 4.49 -7.11
N VAL A 78 -8.74 4.59 -6.38
CA VAL A 78 -9.94 3.78 -6.64
C VAL A 78 -10.55 4.11 -8.00
N THR A 79 -10.64 5.39 -8.36
CA THR A 79 -11.14 5.84 -9.66
C THR A 79 -10.26 5.34 -10.82
N ALA A 80 -8.94 5.36 -10.65
CA ALA A 80 -8.02 4.81 -11.65
C ALA A 80 -8.24 3.30 -11.82
N SER A 81 -8.39 2.56 -10.72
CA SER A 81 -8.72 1.14 -10.76
C SER A 81 -10.07 0.87 -11.45
N TYR A 82 -11.08 1.68 -11.21
CA TYR A 82 -12.36 1.60 -11.89
C TYR A 82 -12.27 1.82 -13.40
N LYS A 83 -11.45 2.77 -13.83
CA LYS A 83 -11.21 3.01 -15.27
C LYS A 83 -10.51 1.84 -15.96
N MET A 84 -9.67 1.11 -15.24
CA MET A 84 -8.92 -0.03 -15.80
C MET A 84 -9.71 -1.35 -15.77
N PHE A 85 -10.48 -1.60 -14.73
CA PHE A 85 -11.10 -2.90 -14.46
C PHE A 85 -12.63 -2.86 -14.33
N GLY A 86 -13.23 -1.70 -14.61
CA GLY A 86 -14.68 -1.49 -14.48
C GLY A 86 -15.10 -1.10 -13.05
N VAL A 87 -16.30 -0.50 -12.94
CA VAL A 87 -16.86 0.01 -11.68
C VAL A 87 -17.51 -1.13 -10.90
N ASN A 88 -16.76 -1.78 -10.05
CA ASN A 88 -17.23 -2.87 -9.21
C ASN A 88 -16.41 -2.95 -7.90
N LEU A 89 -16.86 -3.77 -6.95
CA LEU A 89 -16.24 -3.91 -5.64
C LEU A 89 -14.83 -4.53 -5.71
N PHE A 90 -14.62 -5.46 -6.64
CA PHE A 90 -13.30 -6.04 -6.87
C PHE A 90 -12.27 -4.95 -7.20
N SER A 91 -12.59 -4.10 -8.18
CA SER A 91 -11.69 -3.01 -8.62
C SER A 91 -11.39 -2.01 -7.51
N ALA A 92 -12.36 -1.69 -6.65
CA ALA A 92 -12.14 -0.81 -5.51
C ALA A 92 -11.13 -1.42 -4.52
N ARG A 93 -11.32 -2.69 -4.17
CA ARG A 93 -10.51 -3.43 -3.19
C ARG A 93 -9.13 -3.79 -3.71
N LEU A 94 -8.99 -3.91 -5.02
CA LEU A 94 -7.71 -4.21 -5.68
C LEU A 94 -6.62 -3.21 -5.30
N VAL A 95 -6.97 -1.94 -5.07
CA VAL A 95 -6.05 -0.90 -4.61
C VAL A 95 -5.40 -1.29 -3.28
N SER A 96 -6.20 -1.68 -2.27
CA SER A 96 -5.68 -2.08 -0.97
C SER A 96 -4.89 -3.40 -1.04
N SER A 97 -5.35 -4.37 -1.84
CA SER A 97 -4.63 -5.62 -2.05
C SER A 97 -3.25 -5.40 -2.69
N PHE A 98 -3.17 -4.47 -3.64
CA PHE A 98 -1.91 -4.10 -4.28
C PHE A 98 -0.93 -3.49 -3.27
N PHE A 99 -1.34 -2.47 -2.51
CA PHE A 99 -0.47 -1.86 -1.50
C PHE A 99 -0.13 -2.81 -0.36
N GLY A 100 -1.08 -3.67 0.07
CA GLY A 100 -0.83 -4.70 1.08
C GLY A 100 0.24 -5.69 0.64
N SER A 101 0.22 -6.14 -0.61
CA SER A 101 1.26 -7.02 -1.14
C SER A 101 2.61 -6.32 -1.25
N LEU A 102 2.65 -5.04 -1.65
CA LEU A 102 3.89 -4.26 -1.73
C LEU A 102 4.54 -3.95 -0.37
N CYS A 103 3.80 -4.00 0.72
CA CYS A 103 4.39 -3.91 2.07
C CYS A 103 5.35 -5.06 2.36
N ILE A 104 5.12 -6.24 1.77
CA ILE A 104 5.91 -7.45 2.01
C ILE A 104 7.38 -7.28 1.60
N PRO A 105 7.73 -6.91 0.36
CA PRO A 105 9.12 -6.70 -0.02
C PRO A 105 9.77 -5.52 0.71
N ILE A 106 9.01 -4.49 1.08
CA ILE A 106 9.57 -3.37 1.85
C ILE A 106 10.01 -3.84 3.23
N VAL A 107 9.18 -4.61 3.94
CA VAL A 107 9.53 -5.20 5.25
C VAL A 107 10.75 -6.09 5.13
N PHE A 108 10.84 -6.94 4.09
CA PHE A 108 12.03 -7.74 3.83
C PHE A 108 13.28 -6.87 3.71
N ILE A 109 13.24 -5.83 2.88
CA ILE A 109 14.40 -4.99 2.60
C ILE A 109 14.82 -4.20 3.85
N ILE A 110 13.85 -3.69 4.63
CA ILE A 110 14.13 -2.99 5.90
C ILE A 110 14.80 -3.96 6.89
N ALA A 111 14.18 -5.11 7.13
CA ALA A 111 14.70 -6.09 8.07
C ALA A 111 16.09 -6.62 7.66
N ARG A 112 16.31 -6.80 6.35
CA ARG A 112 17.60 -7.22 5.78
C ARG A 112 18.70 -6.18 5.96
N ARG A 113 18.34 -4.89 6.01
CA ARG A 113 19.29 -3.79 6.23
C ARG A 113 19.62 -3.56 7.70
N LEU A 114 18.65 -3.74 8.58
CA LEU A 114 18.81 -3.48 10.02
C LEU A 114 19.30 -4.70 10.80
N PHE A 115 18.97 -5.88 10.32
CA PHE A 115 19.24 -7.15 10.98
C PHE A 115 19.94 -8.12 10.04
N ASP A 116 19.60 -9.39 10.13
CA ASP A 116 20.14 -10.45 9.30
C ASP A 116 19.10 -11.04 8.33
N ARG A 117 19.56 -12.03 7.55
CA ARG A 117 18.71 -12.73 6.58
C ARG A 117 17.55 -13.51 7.23
N LYS A 118 17.80 -14.11 8.40
CA LYS A 118 16.80 -14.93 9.08
C LYS A 118 15.66 -14.06 9.58
N VAL A 119 15.97 -12.94 10.21
CA VAL A 119 14.97 -11.96 10.66
C VAL A 119 14.18 -11.42 9.47
N ALA A 120 14.84 -11.09 8.36
CA ALA A 120 14.14 -10.61 7.16
C ALA A 120 13.14 -11.63 6.62
N ILE A 121 13.52 -12.90 6.51
CA ILE A 121 12.63 -13.97 6.03
C ILE A 121 11.45 -14.15 7.00
N ILE A 122 11.71 -14.26 8.30
CA ILE A 122 10.67 -14.48 9.31
C ILE A 122 9.68 -13.32 9.31
N SER A 123 10.14 -12.07 9.35
CA SER A 123 9.28 -10.88 9.32
C SER A 123 8.40 -10.84 8.06
N THR A 124 8.97 -11.22 6.92
CA THR A 124 8.27 -11.26 5.64
C THR A 124 7.18 -12.32 5.61
N LEU A 125 7.41 -13.49 6.21
CA LEU A 125 6.41 -14.57 6.28
C LEU A 125 5.32 -14.26 7.30
N MET A 126 5.65 -13.60 8.40
CA MET A 126 4.69 -13.25 9.46
C MET A 126 3.69 -12.16 9.02
N LEU A 127 4.12 -11.21 8.19
CA LEU A 127 3.31 -10.05 7.83
C LEU A 127 1.96 -10.43 7.18
N PRO A 128 1.91 -11.23 6.09
CA PRO A 128 0.64 -11.62 5.48
C PRO A 128 -0.19 -12.58 6.36
N GLY A 129 0.44 -13.26 7.33
CA GLY A 129 -0.23 -14.09 8.32
C GLY A 129 -0.87 -13.28 9.47
N CYS A 130 -0.54 -12.00 9.60
CA CYS A 130 -1.18 -11.12 10.56
C CYS A 130 -2.64 -10.86 10.14
N TYR A 131 -3.60 -11.25 10.98
CA TYR A 131 -5.03 -11.11 10.70
C TYR A 131 -5.42 -9.70 10.25
N LEU A 132 -4.95 -8.67 10.94
CA LEU A 132 -5.27 -7.29 10.62
C LEU A 132 -4.70 -6.89 9.25
N HIS A 133 -3.45 -7.25 8.94
CA HIS A 133 -2.85 -6.97 7.64
C HIS A 133 -3.62 -7.64 6.51
N PHE A 134 -4.02 -8.90 6.68
CA PHE A 134 -4.82 -9.65 5.72
C PHE A 134 -6.17 -8.97 5.48
N GLN A 135 -6.91 -8.63 6.55
CA GLN A 135 -8.24 -8.03 6.44
C GLN A 135 -8.23 -6.65 5.78
N ILE A 136 -7.37 -5.72 6.24
CA ILE A 136 -7.32 -4.37 5.65
C ILE A 136 -6.73 -4.37 4.22
N SER A 137 -5.98 -5.40 3.83
CA SER A 137 -5.57 -5.59 2.42
C SER A 137 -6.75 -5.96 1.51
N ARG A 138 -7.89 -6.34 2.06
CA ARG A 138 -9.07 -6.80 1.33
C ARG A 138 -10.25 -5.81 1.36
N TRP A 139 -10.10 -4.69 2.04
CA TRP A 139 -11.11 -3.63 2.12
C TRP A 139 -10.68 -2.39 1.34
N ALA A 140 -11.62 -1.74 0.64
CA ALA A 140 -11.33 -0.49 -0.07
C ALA A 140 -11.27 0.68 0.91
N ILE A 141 -10.22 0.72 1.73
CA ILE A 141 -9.97 1.76 2.73
C ILE A 141 -8.54 2.30 2.63
N THR A 142 -8.33 3.49 3.18
CA THR A 142 -7.05 4.22 3.07
C THR A 142 -5.88 3.56 3.78
N ASP A 143 -6.15 2.68 4.75
CA ASP A 143 -5.16 2.20 5.73
C ASP A 143 -4.00 1.46 5.10
N MET A 144 -4.26 0.62 4.09
CA MET A 144 -3.19 -0.16 3.48
C MET A 144 -2.30 0.70 2.58
N ALA A 145 -2.88 1.65 1.85
CA ALA A 145 -2.11 2.62 1.07
C ALA A 145 -1.26 3.51 2.00
N LEU A 146 -1.85 4.00 3.09
CA LEU A 146 -1.11 4.76 4.11
C LEU A 146 0.05 3.95 4.68
N ASN A 147 -0.19 2.71 5.10
CA ASN A 147 0.84 1.82 5.66
C ASN A 147 2.01 1.60 4.70
N PHE A 148 1.72 1.41 3.41
CA PHE A 148 2.76 1.30 2.38
C PHE A 148 3.64 2.55 2.32
N PHE A 149 3.05 3.75 2.32
CA PHE A 149 3.83 4.99 2.25
C PHE A 149 4.59 5.28 3.55
N ILE A 150 4.06 4.91 4.71
CA ILE A 150 4.80 4.96 5.99
C ILE A 150 6.01 4.02 5.94
N LEU A 151 5.84 2.77 5.54
CA LEU A 151 6.94 1.81 5.41
C LEU A 151 7.97 2.27 4.37
N SER A 152 7.52 2.83 3.24
CA SER A 152 8.39 3.37 2.21
C SER A 152 9.21 4.56 2.73
N SER A 153 8.58 5.47 3.47
CA SER A 153 9.27 6.58 4.12
C SER A 153 10.34 6.08 5.10
N PHE A 154 9.98 5.12 5.94
CA PHE A 154 10.91 4.50 6.89
C PHE A 154 12.07 3.79 6.17
N TYR A 155 11.80 3.06 5.09
CA TYR A 155 12.84 2.46 4.25
C TYR A 155 13.84 3.49 3.73
N PHE A 156 13.33 4.59 3.14
CA PHE A 156 14.20 5.63 2.61
C PHE A 156 14.97 6.37 3.71
N PHE A 157 14.36 6.58 4.87
CA PHE A 157 15.02 7.15 6.03
C PHE A 157 16.19 6.26 6.50
N VAL A 158 15.95 4.95 6.70
CA VAL A 158 16.98 3.98 7.06
C VAL A 158 18.07 3.92 6.01
N ARG A 159 17.71 3.94 4.73
CA ARG A 159 18.67 3.98 3.64
C ARG A 159 19.56 5.22 3.71
N GLY A 160 18.97 6.39 3.94
CA GLY A 160 19.73 7.64 4.08
C GLY A 160 20.62 7.66 5.32
N PHE A 161 20.14 7.10 6.43
CA PHE A 161 20.89 7.01 7.67
C PHE A 161 22.12 6.08 7.58
N LEU A 162 21.99 4.94 6.93
CA LEU A 162 23.05 3.96 6.76
C LEU A 162 24.00 4.25 5.59
N SER A 163 23.62 5.09 4.64
CA SER A 163 24.39 5.37 3.43
C SER A 163 25.30 6.58 3.63
N LYS A 164 26.53 6.48 3.14
CA LYS A 164 27.46 7.62 3.03
C LYS A 164 27.27 8.39 1.72
N ILE A 165 26.72 7.76 0.69
CA ILE A 165 26.52 8.30 -0.67
C ILE A 165 25.03 8.46 -0.90
N ASN A 166 24.61 9.57 -1.53
CA ASN A 166 23.21 9.87 -1.87
C ASN A 166 22.25 9.97 -0.67
N LYS A 167 22.79 10.36 0.49
CA LYS A 167 22.04 10.53 1.74
C LYS A 167 20.84 11.48 1.54
N ASN A 168 21.08 12.64 0.92
CA ASN A 168 20.06 13.66 0.73
C ASN A 168 18.92 13.18 -0.17
N ILE A 169 19.22 12.48 -1.26
CA ILE A 169 18.19 11.91 -2.15
C ILE A 169 17.28 10.94 -1.40
N SER A 170 17.85 10.10 -0.52
CA SER A 170 17.04 9.17 0.28
C SER A 170 16.10 9.92 1.22
N TYR A 171 16.55 10.99 1.86
CA TYR A 171 15.68 11.80 2.72
C TYR A 171 14.60 12.53 1.92
N TYR A 172 14.88 13.04 0.71
CA TYR A 172 13.84 13.62 -0.16
C TYR A 172 12.73 12.59 -0.45
N PHE A 173 13.10 11.36 -0.80
CA PHE A 173 12.10 10.30 -1.01
C PHE A 173 11.34 9.93 0.27
N ALA A 174 11.99 9.94 1.43
CA ALA A 174 11.31 9.73 2.70
C ALA A 174 10.23 10.80 2.94
N TYR A 175 10.56 12.09 2.75
CA TYR A 175 9.60 13.17 2.91
C TYR A 175 8.49 13.16 1.86
N ILE A 176 8.79 12.80 0.60
CA ILE A 176 7.76 12.63 -0.45
C ILE A 176 6.78 11.55 -0.02
N CYS A 177 7.26 10.39 0.44
CA CYS A 177 6.38 9.32 0.92
C CYS A 177 5.52 9.76 2.12
N MET A 178 6.09 10.53 3.06
CA MET A 178 5.32 11.10 4.17
C MET A 178 4.22 12.05 3.67
N GLY A 179 4.54 12.94 2.73
CA GLY A 179 3.58 13.87 2.14
C GLY A 179 2.44 13.15 1.42
N ILE A 180 2.74 12.10 0.64
CA ILE A 180 1.72 11.28 0.00
C ILE A 180 0.87 10.55 1.04
N GLY A 181 1.49 9.97 2.09
CA GLY A 181 0.76 9.33 3.19
C GLY A 181 -0.21 10.28 3.87
N PHE A 182 0.22 11.51 4.15
CA PHE A 182 -0.64 12.56 4.69
C PHE A 182 -1.83 12.89 3.76
N MET A 183 -1.59 12.94 2.45
CA MET A 183 -2.63 13.18 1.44
C MET A 183 -3.53 11.96 1.17
N ILE A 184 -3.25 10.81 1.76
CA ILE A 184 -4.13 9.61 1.68
C ILE A 184 -5.13 9.60 2.84
N LYS A 185 -4.69 9.87 4.07
CA LYS A 185 -5.59 9.76 5.23
C LYS A 185 -5.75 11.07 6.01
N GLY A 186 -4.78 11.96 5.97
CA GLY A 186 -4.76 13.18 6.76
C GLY A 186 -4.55 12.93 8.27
N PRO A 187 -4.51 13.97 9.08
CA PRO A 187 -4.49 13.86 10.53
C PRO A 187 -5.86 13.47 11.07
#